data_d4a019a9bc877dd5f3bb1532245c7b32
#
_entry.id   d4a019a9bc877dd5f3bb1532245c7b32
#
_cell.length_a   1.000
_cell.length_b   1.000
_cell.length_c   1.000
_cell.angle_alpha   90.00
_cell.angle_beta   90.00
_cell.angle_gamma   90.00
#
_symmetry.space_group_name_H-M   'P 1'
#
loop_
_entity.id
_entity.type
_entity.pdbx_description
1 polymer ?
#
loop_
_entity_poly.entity_id
_entity_poly.type
_entity_poly.pdbx_seq_one_letter_code
_entity_poly.pdbx_strand_id
1 'polypeptide(L)'
;MLDNDKALLLMLGDSLIDYGEWHRRLPGYRVISSGIPGERTEGLLNRLPLRLPAGAPDGIVNMSGTHNIVFGDLGFVDLLARIITLLRASCHNSEIVITSLLPYEIPGLIDAVHAANQQLAFICEEQGCHFFDLCSPFENSFSELFDFDGVHLSNLGYRLWASRLDEYLRKLLAKPVD
;
A
#
# COMPACT_ATOMS: atom_id res chain seq x y z
N MET A 1 20.35 10.23 -15.25
CA MET A 1 19.78 8.87 -15.25
C MET A 1 18.63 8.87 -16.23
N LEU A 2 18.67 8.00 -17.23
CA LEU A 2 17.53 7.87 -18.15
C LEU A 2 16.36 7.27 -17.35
N ASP A 3 15.14 7.63 -17.66
CA ASP A 3 13.94 7.21 -16.91
C ASP A 3 13.76 5.67 -16.91
N ASN A 4 14.39 4.99 -17.87
CA ASN A 4 14.41 3.52 -17.98
C ASN A 4 15.32 2.82 -16.94
N ASP A 5 16.20 3.53 -16.26
CA ASP A 5 17.10 2.94 -15.24
C ASP A 5 16.46 2.91 -13.84
N LYS A 6 15.34 3.60 -13.68
CA LYS A 6 14.61 3.62 -12.41
C LYS A 6 13.77 2.36 -12.23
N ALA A 7 13.73 1.85 -11.01
CA ALA A 7 12.84 0.75 -10.66
C ALA A 7 11.37 1.10 -10.92
N LEU A 8 10.62 0.15 -11.44
CA LEU A 8 9.19 0.28 -11.72
C LEU A 8 8.38 -0.14 -10.50
N LEU A 9 7.56 0.76 -10.01
CA LEU A 9 6.61 0.50 -8.91
C LEU A 9 5.18 0.46 -9.45
N LEU A 10 4.42 -0.54 -9.01
CA LEU A 10 2.98 -0.60 -9.16
C LEU A 10 2.32 -0.32 -7.81
N MET A 11 1.56 0.77 -7.73
CA MET A 11 0.79 1.15 -6.54
C MET A 11 -0.66 0.70 -6.71
N LEU A 12 -1.14 -0.16 -5.82
CA LEU A 12 -2.48 -0.75 -5.85
C LEU A 12 -3.29 -0.33 -4.63
N GLY A 13 -4.57 -0.01 -4.80
CA GLY A 13 -5.44 0.30 -3.67
C GLY A 13 -6.64 1.17 -4.03
N ASP A 14 -7.11 1.89 -3.04
CA ASP A 14 -8.29 2.75 -3.10
C ASP A 14 -7.95 4.24 -3.35
N SER A 15 -8.76 5.17 -2.80
CA SER A 15 -8.53 6.61 -2.93
C SER A 15 -7.22 7.09 -2.32
N LEU A 16 -6.72 6.43 -1.27
CA LEU A 16 -5.46 6.79 -0.64
C LEU A 16 -4.28 6.55 -1.60
N ILE A 17 -4.36 5.54 -2.45
CA ILE A 17 -3.39 5.33 -3.52
C ILE A 17 -3.63 6.31 -4.69
N ASP A 18 -4.88 6.53 -5.09
CA ASP A 18 -5.20 7.38 -6.24
C ASP A 18 -4.75 8.83 -6.03
N TYR A 19 -5.01 9.40 -4.85
CA TYR A 19 -4.70 10.80 -4.53
C TYR A 19 -3.23 11.06 -4.18
N GLY A 20 -2.39 10.02 -4.11
CA GLY A 20 -1.03 10.10 -3.60
C GLY A 20 -0.03 10.86 -4.48
N GLU A 21 -0.37 11.25 -5.72
CA GLU A 21 0.56 11.91 -6.67
C GLU A 21 1.97 11.27 -6.68
N TRP A 22 2.04 9.95 -6.65
CA TRP A 22 3.26 9.18 -6.38
C TRP A 22 4.42 9.48 -7.32
N HIS A 23 4.15 9.80 -8.59
CA HIS A 23 5.17 10.21 -9.56
C HIS A 23 5.95 11.47 -9.14
N ARG A 24 5.31 12.36 -8.35
CA ARG A 24 5.96 13.56 -7.80
C ARG A 24 6.64 13.28 -6.47
N ARG A 25 6.05 12.39 -5.65
CA ARG A 25 6.51 12.12 -4.30
C ARG A 25 7.62 11.08 -4.24
N LEU A 26 7.69 10.21 -5.24
CA LEU A 26 8.69 9.14 -5.38
C LEU A 26 9.51 9.33 -6.68
N PRO A 27 10.21 10.46 -6.87
CA PRO A 27 10.89 10.78 -8.13
C PRO A 27 12.04 9.82 -8.47
N GLY A 28 12.48 9.01 -7.51
CA GLY A 28 13.49 7.97 -7.71
C GLY A 28 12.99 6.74 -8.47
N TYR A 29 11.67 6.63 -8.69
CA TYR A 29 11.02 5.47 -9.28
C TYR A 29 10.18 5.86 -10.50
N ARG A 30 9.91 4.89 -11.37
CA ARG A 30 8.80 4.97 -12.32
C ARG A 30 7.58 4.39 -11.63
N VAL A 31 6.49 5.16 -11.54
CA VAL A 31 5.32 4.73 -10.79
C VAL A 31 4.11 4.57 -11.71
N ILE A 32 3.47 3.41 -11.62
CA ILE A 32 2.12 3.18 -12.16
C ILE A 32 1.18 3.20 -10.94
N SER A 33 0.32 4.22 -10.89
CA SER A 33 -0.74 4.29 -9.87
C SER A 33 -2.01 3.62 -10.41
N SER A 34 -2.53 2.68 -9.63
CA SER A 34 -3.76 1.94 -9.92
C SER A 34 -4.68 1.93 -8.69
N GLY A 35 -4.88 3.11 -8.10
CA GLY A 35 -5.89 3.35 -7.09
C GLY A 35 -7.25 3.59 -7.73
N ILE A 36 -8.33 3.18 -7.07
CA ILE A 36 -9.72 3.53 -7.45
C ILE A 36 -10.44 4.04 -6.21
N PRO A 37 -10.88 5.33 -6.21
CA PRO A 37 -11.60 5.89 -5.07
C PRO A 37 -12.87 5.09 -4.74
N GLY A 38 -13.07 4.81 -3.44
CA GLY A 38 -14.22 4.05 -2.97
C GLY A 38 -14.13 2.53 -3.17
N GLU A 39 -13.05 2.03 -3.77
CA GLU A 39 -12.92 0.60 -4.03
C GLU A 39 -12.69 -0.19 -2.75
N ARG A 40 -13.40 -1.31 -2.62
CA ARG A 40 -13.14 -2.33 -1.62
C ARG A 40 -12.16 -3.38 -2.14
N THR A 41 -11.62 -4.18 -1.24
CA THR A 41 -10.65 -5.24 -1.58
C THR A 41 -11.20 -6.25 -2.60
N GLU A 42 -12.51 -6.52 -2.61
CA GLU A 42 -13.18 -7.35 -3.62
C GLU A 42 -13.06 -6.77 -5.03
N GLY A 43 -13.23 -5.45 -5.16
CA GLY A 43 -13.07 -4.75 -6.43
C GLY A 43 -11.66 -4.87 -6.97
N LEU A 44 -10.66 -4.63 -6.12
CA LEU A 44 -9.26 -4.81 -6.46
C LEU A 44 -8.98 -6.25 -6.92
N LEU A 45 -9.43 -7.26 -6.16
CA LEU A 45 -9.24 -8.66 -6.50
C LEU A 45 -9.81 -9.01 -7.88
N ASN A 46 -11.01 -8.50 -8.19
CA ASN A 46 -11.69 -8.78 -9.47
C ASN A 46 -10.99 -8.14 -10.68
N ARG A 47 -10.44 -6.92 -10.51
CA ARG A 47 -9.78 -6.21 -11.62
C ARG A 47 -8.31 -6.54 -11.80
N LEU A 48 -7.66 -7.10 -10.79
CA LEU A 48 -6.22 -7.31 -10.76
C LEU A 48 -5.69 -8.04 -12.00
N PRO A 49 -6.29 -9.16 -12.47
CA PRO A 49 -5.79 -9.88 -13.65
C PRO A 49 -5.76 -9.05 -14.93
N LEU A 50 -6.60 -8.01 -15.03
CA LEU A 50 -6.73 -7.15 -16.20
C LEU A 50 -5.85 -5.88 -16.13
N ARG A 51 -5.21 -5.62 -14.98
CA ARG A 51 -4.51 -4.36 -14.71
C ARG A 51 -3.03 -4.51 -14.42
N LEU A 52 -2.53 -5.73 -14.44
CA LEU A 52 -1.09 -5.95 -14.31
C LEU A 52 -0.37 -5.45 -15.57
N PRO A 53 0.74 -4.73 -15.44
CA PRO A 53 1.50 -4.25 -16.58
C PRO A 53 2.11 -5.43 -17.37
N ALA A 54 2.35 -5.22 -18.66
CA ALA A 54 2.93 -6.25 -19.55
C ALA A 54 4.36 -6.68 -19.14
N GLY A 55 5.07 -5.83 -18.37
CA GLY A 55 6.35 -6.15 -17.74
C GLY A 55 6.18 -6.24 -16.24
N ALA A 56 6.80 -7.23 -15.59
CA ALA A 56 6.77 -7.33 -14.14
C ALA A 56 7.38 -6.08 -13.49
N PRO A 57 6.69 -5.39 -12.56
CA PRO A 57 7.28 -4.29 -11.81
C PRO A 57 8.38 -4.82 -10.89
N ASP A 58 9.34 -3.97 -10.52
CA ASP A 58 10.35 -4.32 -9.52
C ASP A 58 9.72 -4.40 -8.11
N GLY A 59 8.76 -3.52 -7.82
CA GLY A 59 8.00 -3.52 -6.58
C GLY A 59 6.51 -3.29 -6.79
N ILE A 60 5.70 -3.96 -5.97
CA ILE A 60 4.25 -3.78 -5.90
C ILE A 60 3.91 -3.34 -4.49
N VAL A 61 3.33 -2.15 -4.35
CA VAL A 61 2.89 -1.61 -3.06
C VAL A 61 1.37 -1.61 -3.04
N ASN A 62 0.78 -2.34 -2.10
CA ASN A 62 -0.66 -2.40 -1.93
C ASN A 62 -1.07 -1.74 -0.61
N MET A 63 -2.09 -0.90 -0.67
CA MET A 63 -2.88 -0.45 0.46
C MET A 63 -4.36 -0.51 0.06
N SER A 64 -5.06 -1.50 0.56
CA SER A 64 -6.50 -1.71 0.35
C SER A 64 -7.15 -2.24 1.61
N GLY A 65 -8.44 -2.00 1.77
CA GLY A 65 -9.19 -2.40 2.97
C GLY A 65 -9.73 -1.22 3.78
N THR A 66 -9.36 0.03 3.45
CA THR A 66 -9.90 1.23 4.10
C THR A 66 -11.43 1.23 4.11
N HIS A 67 -12.05 1.05 2.95
CA HIS A 67 -13.51 0.99 2.84
C HIS A 67 -14.11 -0.22 3.54
N ASN A 68 -13.44 -1.38 3.51
CA ASN A 68 -13.92 -2.56 4.22
C ASN A 68 -13.99 -2.28 5.74
N ILE A 69 -12.91 -1.81 6.34
CA ILE A 69 -12.84 -1.60 7.79
C ILE A 69 -13.76 -0.47 8.27
N VAL A 70 -13.86 0.62 7.52
CA VAL A 70 -14.77 1.73 7.81
C VAL A 70 -16.23 1.28 7.85
N PHE A 71 -16.60 0.30 7.03
CA PHE A 71 -17.94 -0.30 7.01
C PHE A 71 -18.08 -1.58 7.87
N GLY A 72 -17.09 -1.87 8.73
CA GLY A 72 -17.14 -2.97 9.69
C GLY A 72 -16.93 -4.37 9.08
N ASP A 73 -16.42 -4.44 7.84
CA ASP A 73 -16.09 -5.69 7.18
C ASP A 73 -14.62 -6.04 7.41
N LEU A 74 -14.36 -7.03 8.25
CA LEU A 74 -13.02 -7.55 8.54
C LEU A 74 -12.62 -8.73 7.64
N GLY A 75 -13.54 -9.25 6.83
CA GLY A 75 -13.29 -10.37 5.90
C GLY A 75 -12.36 -10.01 4.74
N PHE A 76 -12.02 -8.73 4.56
CA PHE A 76 -11.13 -8.27 3.50
C PHE A 76 -9.70 -8.85 3.63
N VAL A 77 -9.28 -9.26 4.82
CA VAL A 77 -7.94 -9.82 5.07
C VAL A 77 -7.74 -11.11 4.29
N ASP A 78 -8.77 -11.98 4.23
CA ASP A 78 -8.73 -13.21 3.43
C ASP A 78 -8.66 -12.91 1.92
N LEU A 79 -9.34 -11.83 1.48
CA LEU A 79 -9.27 -11.38 0.09
C LEU A 79 -7.87 -10.86 -0.25
N LEU A 80 -7.22 -10.19 0.69
CA LEU A 80 -5.87 -9.70 0.51
C LEU A 80 -4.86 -10.86 0.39
N ALA A 81 -5.03 -11.93 1.17
CA ALA A 81 -4.24 -13.15 1.01
C ALA A 81 -4.35 -13.74 -0.39
N ARG A 82 -5.56 -13.72 -0.98
CA ARG A 82 -5.79 -14.14 -2.38
C ARG A 82 -5.14 -13.20 -3.39
N ILE A 83 -5.16 -11.88 -3.13
CA ILE A 83 -4.47 -10.88 -3.97
C ILE A 83 -2.97 -11.16 -3.97
N ILE A 84 -2.35 -11.39 -2.82
CA ILE A 84 -0.92 -11.72 -2.72
C ILE A 84 -0.60 -12.98 -3.53
N THR A 85 -1.42 -14.01 -3.39
CA THR A 85 -1.25 -15.26 -4.18
C THR A 85 -1.29 -15.01 -5.69
N LEU A 86 -2.24 -14.18 -6.17
CA LEU A 86 -2.33 -13.81 -7.59
C LEU A 86 -1.14 -12.99 -8.06
N LEU A 87 -0.70 -12.03 -7.24
CA LEU A 87 0.47 -11.20 -7.54
C LEU A 87 1.74 -12.05 -7.64
N ARG A 88 1.95 -12.98 -6.72
CA ARG A 88 3.08 -13.93 -6.78
C ARG A 88 3.07 -14.77 -8.05
N ALA A 89 1.91 -15.29 -8.44
CA ALA A 89 1.76 -16.10 -9.62
C ALA A 89 2.01 -15.31 -10.92
N SER A 90 1.66 -14.02 -10.95
CA SER A 90 1.75 -13.18 -12.14
C SER A 90 3.04 -12.36 -12.22
N CYS A 91 3.64 -12.02 -11.06
CA CYS A 91 4.78 -11.13 -10.93
C CYS A 91 5.83 -11.75 -9.98
N HIS A 92 6.28 -12.96 -10.29
CA HIS A 92 7.10 -13.80 -9.40
C HIS A 92 8.47 -13.18 -9.03
N ASN A 93 8.96 -12.20 -9.79
CA ASN A 93 10.21 -11.48 -9.49
C ASN A 93 10.01 -10.13 -8.82
N SER A 94 8.75 -9.75 -8.52
CA SER A 94 8.44 -8.47 -7.87
C SER A 94 8.49 -8.59 -6.36
N GLU A 95 9.03 -7.58 -5.71
CA GLU A 95 8.88 -7.42 -4.27
C GLU A 95 7.45 -6.93 -3.95
N ILE A 96 6.70 -7.68 -3.16
CA ILE A 96 5.32 -7.36 -2.79
C ILE A 96 5.32 -6.75 -1.40
N VAL A 97 4.82 -5.53 -1.29
CA VAL A 97 4.74 -4.75 -0.05
C VAL A 97 3.28 -4.48 0.27
N ILE A 98 2.81 -4.96 1.40
CA ILE A 98 1.48 -4.67 1.95
C ILE A 98 1.65 -3.58 3.00
N THR A 99 1.04 -2.43 2.75
CA THR A 99 1.03 -1.31 3.68
C THR A 99 -0.07 -1.52 4.72
N SER A 100 0.24 -1.27 5.99
CA SER A 100 -0.76 -1.28 7.07
C SER A 100 -1.89 -0.31 6.78
N LEU A 101 -3.07 -0.55 7.30
CA LEU A 101 -4.12 0.46 7.42
C LEU A 101 -3.67 1.56 8.39
N LEU A 102 -4.21 2.76 8.21
CA LEU A 102 -3.87 3.94 9.00
C LEU A 102 -4.75 4.08 10.26
N PRO A 103 -4.31 4.81 11.26
CA PRO A 103 -5.09 5.09 12.48
C PRO A 103 -6.13 6.20 12.17
N TYR A 104 -7.11 5.88 11.31
CA TYR A 104 -8.14 6.84 10.86
C TYR A 104 -8.78 7.57 12.03
N GLU A 105 -9.04 8.86 11.88
CA GLU A 105 -9.65 9.71 12.91
C GLU A 105 -11.18 9.47 13.04
N ILE A 106 -11.57 8.19 12.99
CA ILE A 106 -12.95 7.74 13.16
C ILE A 106 -13.11 7.12 14.55
N PRO A 107 -13.97 7.69 15.41
CA PRO A 107 -14.18 7.17 16.76
C PRO A 107 -14.48 5.68 16.80
N GLY A 108 -13.75 4.93 17.62
CA GLY A 108 -13.95 3.49 17.83
C GLY A 108 -13.37 2.57 16.75
N LEU A 109 -12.69 3.11 15.73
CA LEU A 109 -12.14 2.28 14.64
C LEU A 109 -10.74 1.75 14.95
N ILE A 110 -10.00 2.39 15.84
CA ILE A 110 -8.57 2.11 16.05
C ILE A 110 -8.28 0.66 16.45
N ASP A 111 -9.08 0.06 17.33
CA ASP A 111 -8.88 -1.33 17.76
C ASP A 111 -9.06 -2.30 16.60
N ALA A 112 -10.02 -2.03 15.71
CA ALA A 112 -10.24 -2.83 14.51
C ALA A 112 -9.09 -2.67 13.51
N VAL A 113 -8.54 -1.45 13.37
CA VAL A 113 -7.35 -1.19 12.55
C VAL A 113 -6.14 -1.97 13.08
N HIS A 114 -5.89 -1.94 14.39
CA HIS A 114 -4.79 -2.68 14.98
C HIS A 114 -4.95 -4.20 14.79
N ALA A 115 -6.16 -4.73 15.02
CA ALA A 115 -6.44 -6.15 14.82
C ALA A 115 -6.24 -6.55 13.34
N ALA A 116 -6.70 -5.74 12.40
CA ALA A 116 -6.50 -5.98 10.98
C ALA A 116 -5.01 -5.92 10.60
N ASN A 117 -4.26 -4.92 11.07
CA ASN A 117 -2.84 -4.78 10.80
C ASN A 117 -2.02 -5.96 11.34
N GLN A 118 -2.37 -6.51 12.51
CA GLN A 118 -1.74 -7.73 13.03
C GLN A 118 -1.98 -8.93 12.11
N GLN A 119 -3.19 -9.09 11.59
CA GLN A 119 -3.51 -10.16 10.64
C GLN A 119 -2.79 -9.96 9.31
N LEU A 120 -2.69 -8.72 8.81
CA LEU A 120 -1.94 -8.39 7.59
C LEU A 120 -0.45 -8.73 7.74
N ALA A 121 0.16 -8.39 8.88
CA ALA A 121 1.55 -8.72 9.15
C ALA A 121 1.77 -10.25 9.17
N PHE A 122 0.87 -11.00 9.82
CA PHE A 122 0.91 -12.45 9.86
C PHE A 122 0.80 -13.07 8.45
N ILE A 123 -0.16 -12.60 7.63
CA ILE A 123 -0.30 -13.10 6.24
C ILE A 123 0.93 -12.79 5.41
N CYS A 124 1.55 -11.62 5.60
CA CYS A 124 2.79 -11.28 4.88
C CYS A 124 3.93 -12.25 5.24
N GLU A 125 4.07 -12.60 6.51
CA GLU A 125 5.06 -13.58 6.96
C GLU A 125 4.78 -14.96 6.34
N GLU A 126 3.56 -15.46 6.42
CA GLU A 126 3.14 -16.76 5.86
C GLU A 126 3.31 -16.85 4.34
N GLN A 127 3.08 -15.77 3.62
CA GLN A 127 3.17 -15.76 2.16
C GLN A 127 4.50 -15.21 1.63
N GLY A 128 5.45 -14.88 2.52
CA GLY A 128 6.78 -14.40 2.15
C GLY A 128 6.75 -13.06 1.41
N CYS A 129 5.82 -12.15 1.75
CA CYS A 129 5.81 -10.77 1.28
C CYS A 129 6.15 -9.80 2.42
N HIS A 130 6.25 -8.52 2.12
CA HIS A 130 6.71 -7.52 3.06
C HIS A 130 5.53 -6.78 3.69
N PHE A 131 5.51 -6.69 5.00
CA PHE A 131 4.59 -5.81 5.72
C PHE A 131 5.29 -4.47 5.98
N PHE A 132 4.69 -3.38 5.51
CA PHE A 132 5.17 -2.02 5.72
C PHE A 132 4.27 -1.32 6.73
N ASP A 133 4.76 -1.17 7.95
CA ASP A 133 4.05 -0.47 9.01
C ASP A 133 4.10 1.06 8.77
N LEU A 134 2.98 1.60 8.38
CA LEU A 134 2.73 3.03 8.26
C LEU A 134 1.83 3.53 9.40
N CYS A 135 1.11 2.64 10.11
CA CYS A 135 0.22 3.00 11.21
C CYS A 135 0.99 3.67 12.36
N SER A 136 2.04 3.01 12.86
CA SER A 136 2.83 3.50 13.99
C SER A 136 3.44 4.89 13.77
N PRO A 137 4.06 5.21 12.62
CA PRO A 137 4.50 6.58 12.34
C PRO A 137 3.39 7.63 12.37
N PHE A 138 2.17 7.26 11.97
CA PHE A 138 1.02 8.17 11.99
C PHE A 138 0.52 8.38 13.42
N GLU A 139 0.41 7.34 14.24
CA GLU A 139 0.02 7.44 15.65
C GLU A 139 1.01 8.26 16.48
N ASN A 140 2.29 8.15 16.16
CA ASN A 140 3.37 8.88 16.88
C ASN A 140 3.60 10.30 16.35
N SER A 141 2.78 10.77 15.39
CA SER A 141 2.86 12.13 14.87
C SER A 141 1.92 13.05 15.63
N PHE A 142 2.41 14.25 15.98
CA PHE A 142 1.59 15.32 16.54
C PHE A 142 1.08 16.30 15.47
N SER A 143 1.22 15.92 14.20
CA SER A 143 0.86 16.76 13.05
C SER A 143 -0.52 16.37 12.51
N GLU A 144 -1.18 17.32 11.89
CA GLU A 144 -2.44 17.09 11.18
C GLU A 144 -2.19 16.29 9.89
N LEU A 145 -2.24 14.97 9.97
CA LEU A 145 -1.93 14.06 8.88
C LEU A 145 -3.15 13.70 8.03
N PHE A 146 -4.34 13.88 8.57
CA PHE A 146 -5.61 13.62 7.90
C PHE A 146 -6.30 14.90 7.46
N ASP A 147 -7.15 14.81 6.45
CA ASP A 147 -8.10 15.83 6.07
C ASP A 147 -9.32 15.81 7.03
N PHE A 148 -10.22 16.76 6.87
CA PHE A 148 -11.38 16.99 7.74
C PHE A 148 -12.32 15.76 7.89
N ASP A 149 -12.24 14.79 6.98
CA ASP A 149 -13.05 13.58 7.04
C ASP A 149 -12.43 12.48 7.91
N GLY A 150 -11.19 12.67 8.37
CA GLY A 150 -10.46 11.73 9.23
C GLY A 150 -10.04 10.43 8.54
N VAL A 151 -10.19 10.33 7.21
CA VAL A 151 -9.84 9.16 6.39
C VAL A 151 -8.80 9.50 5.34
N HIS A 152 -9.05 10.53 4.54
CA HIS A 152 -8.12 10.97 3.51
C HIS A 152 -6.95 11.73 4.13
N LEU A 153 -5.82 11.69 3.45
CA LEU A 153 -4.60 12.29 3.97
C LEU A 153 -4.44 13.74 3.53
N SER A 154 -3.99 14.56 4.45
CA SER A 154 -3.47 15.88 4.14
C SER A 154 -2.20 15.78 3.29
N ASN A 155 -1.76 16.92 2.74
CA ASN A 155 -0.47 16.96 2.04
C ASN A 155 0.70 16.56 2.97
N LEU A 156 0.58 16.81 4.28
CA LEU A 156 1.59 16.41 5.27
C LEU A 156 1.58 14.90 5.48
N GLY A 157 0.39 14.28 5.56
CA GLY A 157 0.23 12.82 5.66
C GLY A 157 0.86 12.11 4.45
N TYR A 158 0.59 12.58 3.24
CA TYR A 158 1.22 12.02 2.04
C TYR A 158 2.74 12.22 2.00
N ARG A 159 3.27 13.33 2.51
CA ARG A 159 4.72 13.53 2.61
C ARG A 159 5.36 12.55 3.59
N LEU A 160 4.73 12.32 4.73
CA LEU A 160 5.20 11.35 5.71
C LEU A 160 5.22 9.94 5.09
N TRP A 161 4.11 9.52 4.48
CA TRP A 161 4.03 8.22 3.81
C TRP A 161 5.12 8.05 2.76
N ALA A 162 5.22 9.00 1.82
CA ALA A 162 6.19 8.92 0.73
C ALA A 162 7.64 8.86 1.25
N SER A 163 7.97 9.65 2.27
CA SER A 163 9.31 9.64 2.87
C SER A 163 9.65 8.28 3.50
N ARG A 164 8.71 7.71 4.27
CA ARG A 164 8.89 6.40 4.90
C ARG A 164 8.96 5.28 3.88
N LEU A 165 8.11 5.34 2.86
CA LEU A 165 8.08 4.35 1.78
C LEU A 165 9.36 4.40 0.94
N ASP A 166 9.86 5.59 0.60
CA ASP A 166 11.11 5.76 -0.15
C ASP A 166 12.31 5.17 0.62
N GLU A 167 12.40 5.45 1.94
CA GLU A 167 13.44 4.86 2.78
C GLU A 167 13.37 3.33 2.81
N TYR A 168 12.16 2.78 2.91
CA TYR A 168 11.91 1.35 2.92
C TYR A 168 12.27 0.68 1.59
N LEU A 169 11.78 1.24 0.48
CA LEU A 169 12.00 0.70 -0.85
C LEU A 169 13.47 0.77 -1.30
N ARG A 170 14.21 1.80 -0.90
CA ARG A 170 15.65 1.87 -1.18
C ARG A 170 16.43 0.71 -0.57
N LYS A 171 16.04 0.25 0.61
CA LYS A 171 16.65 -0.90 1.27
C LYS A 171 16.22 -2.21 0.61
N LEU A 172 14.93 -2.31 0.29
CA LEU A 172 14.33 -3.51 -0.29
C LEU A 172 14.78 -3.79 -1.72
N LEU A 173 14.80 -2.74 -2.57
CA LEU A 173 15.11 -2.84 -3.99
C LEU A 173 16.59 -2.54 -4.31
N ALA A 174 17.44 -2.40 -3.29
CA ALA A 174 18.88 -2.26 -3.50
C ALA A 174 19.41 -3.53 -4.18
N LYS A 175 19.95 -3.37 -5.40
CA LYS A 175 20.67 -4.49 -6.03
C LYS A 175 21.85 -4.85 -5.15
N PRO A 176 22.17 -6.15 -4.96
CA PRO A 176 23.42 -6.54 -4.31
C PRO A 176 24.58 -5.86 -5.05
N VAL A 177 25.44 -5.23 -4.29
CA VAL A 177 26.72 -4.74 -4.82
C VAL A 177 27.58 -5.97 -5.06
N ASP A 178 27.83 -6.31 -6.33
CA ASP A 178 28.74 -7.36 -6.74
C ASP A 178 30.18 -7.07 -6.28
#